data_d931045102cf414c94c6fb19d749ae87
#
_entry.id   d931045102cf414c94c6fb19d749ae87
#
_cell.length_a   1.000
_cell.length_b   1.000
_cell.length_c   1.000
_cell.angle_alpha   90.00
_cell.angle_beta   90.00
_cell.angle_gamma   90.00
#
_symmetry.space_group_name_H-M   'P 1'
#
loop_
_entity.id
_entity.type
_entity.pdbx_description
1 polymer ?
#
loop_
_entity_poly.entity_id
_entity_poly.type
_entity_poly.pdbx_seq_one_letter_code
_entity_poly.pdbx_strand_id
1 'polypeptide(L)'
;TFRRAKGLPEISYEVGTEEVHGGLADERTFDTFIAELKAGLAREGLSDIWPCFIVGKVGTDLHTTLFDTEVARSLTAKVRPLGSYIKGHYTDGVSNPQDYPLCGMGAANVGPEFTMSEYDGLAELERTEQKLLAEGRIAMRSRITETLERLVEASGRWKKWLLPAEEGSAFGALSAERRTWLVKTGCRYIWQEPEALVARQRLYDNLRRVGMDPEEVVLGRIEHDMDKYFYAFNLVDLNNLL
;
A
#
# COMPACT_ATOMS: atom_id res chain seq x y z
N THR A 1 14.73 -21.80 14.02
CA THR A 1 15.96 -22.31 14.68
C THR A 1 16.71 -21.20 15.42
N PHE A 2 17.04 -20.06 14.78
CA PHE A 2 17.74 -18.94 15.44
C PHE A 2 17.01 -18.43 16.68
N ARG A 3 15.70 -18.18 16.58
CA ARG A 3 14.85 -17.72 17.68
C ARG A 3 14.95 -18.66 18.90
N ARG A 4 14.76 -19.97 18.67
CA ARG A 4 14.84 -20.98 19.75
C ARG A 4 16.23 -21.03 20.39
N ALA A 5 17.28 -21.00 19.56
CA ALA A 5 18.65 -21.01 20.05
C ALA A 5 19.00 -19.77 20.90
N LYS A 6 18.29 -18.66 20.71
CA LYS A 6 18.47 -17.40 21.44
C LYS A 6 17.45 -17.20 22.57
N GLY A 7 16.52 -18.14 22.79
CA GLY A 7 15.45 -17.96 23.78
C GLY A 7 14.52 -16.77 23.55
N LEU A 8 14.38 -16.35 22.29
CA LEU A 8 13.53 -15.21 21.94
C LEU A 8 12.04 -15.60 21.99
N PRO A 9 11.13 -14.63 22.22
CA PRO A 9 9.68 -14.86 22.23
C PRO A 9 9.18 -15.49 20.94
N GLU A 10 8.00 -16.08 21.00
CA GLU A 10 7.35 -16.63 19.83
C GLU A 10 7.04 -15.53 18.79
N ILE A 11 7.21 -15.86 17.52
CA ILE A 11 7.02 -14.94 16.40
C ILE A 11 5.91 -15.53 15.53
N SER A 12 4.96 -14.69 15.17
CA SER A 12 3.96 -15.03 14.16
C SER A 12 4.56 -14.91 12.75
N TYR A 13 4.15 -15.79 11.86
CA TYR A 13 4.64 -15.84 10.50
C TYR A 13 3.52 -15.56 9.51
N GLU A 14 3.88 -14.93 8.43
CA GLU A 14 3.06 -14.75 7.24
C GLU A 14 3.76 -15.45 6.07
N VAL A 15 2.98 -16.09 5.23
CA VAL A 15 3.45 -16.67 3.98
C VAL A 15 2.53 -16.29 2.84
N GLY A 16 3.08 -16.17 1.66
CA GLY A 16 2.32 -15.91 0.45
C GLY A 16 3.19 -16.05 -0.77
N THR A 17 2.56 -16.10 -1.92
CA THR A 17 3.25 -15.92 -3.19
C THR A 17 3.47 -14.43 -3.39
N GLU A 18 4.70 -14.01 -3.69
CA GLU A 18 4.98 -12.64 -4.08
C GLU A 18 4.50 -12.44 -5.51
N GLU A 19 3.29 -11.93 -5.65
CA GLU A 19 2.68 -11.71 -6.94
C GLU A 19 2.52 -10.21 -7.20
N VAL A 20 3.08 -9.76 -8.29
CA VAL A 20 2.94 -8.38 -8.79
C VAL A 20 1.55 -8.18 -9.38
N HIS A 21 0.90 -9.28 -9.77
CA HIS A 21 -0.43 -9.29 -10.35
C HIS A 21 -1.43 -9.90 -9.37
N GLY A 22 -2.41 -9.10 -8.97
CA GLY A 22 -3.55 -9.53 -8.18
C GLY A 22 -4.45 -10.51 -8.94
N GLY A 23 -5.74 -10.37 -8.77
CA GLY A 23 -6.76 -11.20 -9.39
C GLY A 23 -7.35 -12.22 -8.43
N LEU A 24 -7.96 -13.26 -8.99
CA LEU A 24 -8.61 -14.32 -8.20
C LEU A 24 -7.67 -15.50 -7.97
N ALA A 25 -7.80 -16.14 -6.81
CA ALA A 25 -7.11 -17.38 -6.54
C ALA A 25 -7.67 -18.50 -7.42
N ASP A 26 -6.77 -19.29 -8.03
CA ASP A 26 -7.09 -20.61 -8.51
C ASP A 26 -7.09 -21.60 -7.31
N GLU A 27 -8.23 -22.19 -7.00
CA GLU A 27 -8.40 -23.05 -5.82
C GLU A 27 -7.43 -24.23 -5.81
N ARG A 28 -7.17 -24.84 -6.95
CA ARG A 28 -6.27 -25.98 -7.05
C ARG A 28 -4.82 -25.58 -6.79
N THR A 29 -4.42 -24.45 -7.32
CA THR A 29 -3.09 -23.87 -7.07
C THR A 29 -2.93 -23.54 -5.60
N PHE A 30 -3.95 -22.96 -4.98
CA PHE A 30 -3.94 -22.63 -3.56
C PHE A 30 -3.85 -23.89 -2.68
N ASP A 31 -4.63 -24.91 -2.96
CA ASP A 31 -4.60 -26.20 -2.23
C ASP A 31 -3.23 -26.87 -2.35
N THR A 32 -2.63 -26.84 -3.54
CA THR A 32 -1.28 -27.34 -3.79
C THR A 32 -0.26 -26.60 -2.95
N PHE A 33 -0.32 -25.26 -2.94
CA PHE A 33 0.56 -24.42 -2.12
C PHE A 33 0.49 -24.78 -0.63
N ILE A 34 -0.72 -24.94 -0.07
CA ILE A 34 -0.92 -25.34 1.33
C ILE A 34 -0.33 -26.72 1.62
N ALA A 35 -0.54 -27.68 0.73
CA ALA A 35 0.00 -29.01 0.87
C ALA A 35 1.55 -29.05 0.83
N GLU A 36 2.14 -28.33 -0.11
CA GLU A 36 3.60 -28.21 -0.26
C GLU A 36 4.24 -27.47 0.92
N LEU A 37 3.63 -26.39 1.40
CA LEU A 37 4.07 -25.68 2.59
C LEU A 37 4.12 -26.62 3.80
N LYS A 38 3.05 -27.38 4.04
CA LYS A 38 2.97 -28.34 5.14
C LYS A 38 4.04 -29.42 5.04
N ALA A 39 4.21 -29.98 3.85
CA ALA A 39 5.23 -31.00 3.60
C ALA A 39 6.65 -30.43 3.73
N GLY A 40 6.89 -29.21 3.28
CA GLY A 40 8.16 -28.49 3.39
C GLY A 40 8.55 -28.25 4.85
N LEU A 41 7.63 -27.72 5.64
CA LEU A 41 7.86 -27.50 7.08
C LEU A 41 8.16 -28.81 7.82
N ALA A 42 7.45 -29.89 7.47
CA ALA A 42 7.71 -31.21 8.07
C ALA A 42 9.10 -31.75 7.73
N ARG A 43 9.56 -31.61 6.47
CA ARG A 43 10.92 -32.02 6.06
C ARG A 43 12.02 -31.28 6.81
N GLU A 44 11.79 -30.01 7.13
CA GLU A 44 12.74 -29.18 7.87
C GLU A 44 12.62 -29.33 9.40
N GLY A 45 11.78 -30.25 9.90
CA GLY A 45 11.54 -30.41 11.34
C GLY A 45 10.85 -29.22 12.00
N LEU A 46 10.05 -28.46 11.23
CA LEU A 46 9.35 -27.26 11.64
C LEU A 46 7.83 -27.42 11.62
N SER A 47 7.33 -28.64 11.82
CA SER A 47 5.88 -28.94 11.80
C SER A 47 5.06 -28.16 12.82
N ASP A 48 5.70 -27.68 13.87
CA ASP A 48 5.13 -26.83 14.91
C ASP A 48 5.14 -25.33 14.56
N ILE A 49 5.77 -24.98 13.45
CA ILE A 49 5.82 -23.61 12.93
C ILE A 49 4.80 -23.49 11.80
N TRP A 50 3.64 -22.93 12.14
CA TRP A 50 2.59 -22.70 11.14
C TRP A 50 2.30 -21.19 11.01
N PRO A 51 2.08 -20.66 9.81
CA PRO A 51 1.82 -19.25 9.63
C PRO A 51 0.44 -18.86 10.20
N CYS A 52 0.39 -17.73 10.90
CA CYS A 52 -0.89 -17.15 11.32
C CYS A 52 -1.62 -16.49 10.16
N PHE A 53 -0.89 -15.96 9.16
CA PHE A 53 -1.47 -15.37 7.95
C PHE A 53 -0.97 -16.08 6.69
N ILE A 54 -1.92 -16.34 5.80
CA ILE A 54 -1.67 -16.82 4.45
C ILE A 54 -2.26 -15.80 3.48
N VAL A 55 -1.41 -15.27 2.59
CA VAL A 55 -1.86 -14.30 1.58
C VAL A 55 -2.73 -15.01 0.55
N GLY A 56 -3.91 -14.47 0.31
CA GLY A 56 -4.86 -14.97 -0.68
C GLY A 56 -5.18 -13.93 -1.74
N LYS A 57 -5.31 -14.37 -3.00
CA LYS A 57 -5.79 -13.55 -4.10
C LYS A 57 -7.31 -13.47 -4.04
N VAL A 58 -7.82 -12.31 -3.68
CA VAL A 58 -9.25 -12.07 -3.44
C VAL A 58 -9.86 -11.08 -4.45
N GLY A 59 -9.26 -10.99 -5.64
CA GLY A 59 -9.76 -10.16 -6.75
C GLY A 59 -9.08 -8.80 -6.88
N THR A 60 -8.51 -8.26 -5.81
CA THR A 60 -7.87 -6.95 -5.80
C THR A 60 -6.46 -6.96 -6.38
N ASP A 61 -6.07 -5.90 -7.08
CA ASP A 61 -4.71 -5.59 -7.49
C ASP A 61 -4.49 -4.07 -7.56
N LEU A 62 -3.33 -3.60 -8.06
CA LEU A 62 -3.05 -2.17 -8.19
C LEU A 62 -3.92 -1.45 -9.24
N HIS A 63 -4.61 -2.17 -10.11
CA HIS A 63 -5.42 -1.65 -11.21
C HIS A 63 -6.90 -1.93 -11.05
N THR A 64 -7.29 -2.74 -10.06
CA THR A 64 -8.68 -3.08 -9.76
C THR A 64 -8.96 -3.06 -8.27
N THR A 65 -10.12 -2.51 -7.90
CA THR A 65 -10.61 -2.41 -6.53
C THR A 65 -11.69 -3.45 -6.23
N LEU A 66 -11.82 -4.47 -7.07
CA LEU A 66 -12.81 -5.52 -6.91
C LEU A 66 -12.36 -6.53 -5.84
N PHE A 67 -13.06 -6.55 -4.71
CA PHE A 67 -12.95 -7.59 -3.70
C PHE A 67 -14.05 -8.63 -3.90
N ASP A 68 -13.64 -9.89 -4.09
CA ASP A 68 -14.54 -11.01 -4.30
C ASP A 68 -14.83 -11.74 -2.99
N THR A 69 -16.06 -11.59 -2.50
CA THR A 69 -16.48 -12.14 -1.22
C THR A 69 -16.64 -13.66 -1.22
N GLU A 70 -16.96 -14.26 -2.39
CA GLU A 70 -17.13 -15.72 -2.49
C GLU A 70 -15.77 -16.42 -2.42
N VAL A 71 -14.80 -15.91 -3.22
CA VAL A 71 -13.43 -16.41 -3.18
C VAL A 71 -12.82 -16.20 -1.79
N ALA A 72 -13.01 -15.04 -1.17
CA ALA A 72 -12.50 -14.77 0.16
C ALA A 72 -13.04 -15.74 1.22
N ARG A 73 -14.35 -16.05 1.19
CA ARG A 73 -14.95 -17.06 2.07
C ARG A 73 -14.43 -18.47 1.81
N SER A 74 -14.28 -18.85 0.53
CA SER A 74 -13.72 -20.17 0.15
C SER A 74 -12.30 -20.32 0.71
N LEU A 75 -11.43 -19.35 0.48
CA LEU A 75 -10.05 -19.40 1.00
C LEU A 75 -10.00 -19.39 2.54
N THR A 76 -10.83 -18.58 3.18
CA THR A 76 -10.93 -18.53 4.65
C THR A 76 -11.36 -19.88 5.22
N ALA A 77 -12.35 -20.54 4.62
CA ALA A 77 -12.81 -21.85 5.05
C ALA A 77 -11.70 -22.93 4.95
N LYS A 78 -10.79 -22.81 3.97
CA LYS A 78 -9.66 -23.73 3.79
C LYS A 78 -8.57 -23.57 4.86
N VAL A 79 -8.25 -22.35 5.27
CA VAL A 79 -7.11 -22.07 6.17
C VAL A 79 -7.49 -22.03 7.65
N ARG A 80 -8.74 -21.70 7.97
CA ARG A 80 -9.20 -21.58 9.36
C ARG A 80 -9.04 -22.86 10.19
N PRO A 81 -9.35 -24.07 9.65
CA PRO A 81 -9.08 -25.33 10.36
C PRO A 81 -7.60 -25.60 10.62
N LEU A 82 -6.70 -24.90 9.91
CA LEU A 82 -5.26 -25.01 10.08
C LEU A 82 -4.70 -24.00 11.10
N GLY A 83 -5.55 -23.15 11.69
CA GLY A 83 -5.14 -22.09 12.62
C GLY A 83 -4.62 -20.81 11.93
N SER A 84 -4.89 -20.63 10.65
CA SER A 84 -4.50 -19.44 9.90
C SER A 84 -5.69 -18.54 9.56
N TYR A 85 -5.37 -17.29 9.23
CA TYR A 85 -6.28 -16.35 8.60
C TYR A 85 -5.81 -16.00 7.19
N ILE A 86 -6.75 -15.68 6.31
CA ILE A 86 -6.41 -15.08 5.01
C ILE A 86 -6.07 -13.60 5.22
N LYS A 87 -5.02 -13.17 4.55
CA LYS A 87 -4.63 -11.76 4.42
C LYS A 87 -4.78 -11.32 2.97
N GLY A 88 -5.48 -10.21 2.75
CA GLY A 88 -5.62 -9.59 1.44
C GLY A 88 -4.42 -8.70 1.13
N HIS A 89 -3.95 -8.76 -0.13
CA HIS A 89 -3.03 -7.78 -0.69
C HIS A 89 -3.80 -6.80 -1.58
N TYR A 90 -3.21 -5.63 -1.83
CA TYR A 90 -3.78 -4.61 -2.72
C TYR A 90 -5.19 -4.17 -2.33
N THR A 91 -5.42 -3.95 -1.05
CA THR A 91 -6.72 -3.48 -0.53
C THR A 91 -6.96 -1.99 -0.81
N ASP A 92 -6.03 -1.36 -1.49
CA ASP A 92 -6.03 0.06 -1.83
C ASP A 92 -7.24 0.44 -2.68
N GLY A 93 -7.98 1.44 -2.25
CA GLY A 93 -9.14 1.96 -2.97
C GLY A 93 -10.32 0.98 -3.11
N VAL A 94 -10.32 -0.13 -2.37
CA VAL A 94 -11.40 -1.12 -2.45
C VAL A 94 -12.76 -0.49 -2.13
N SER A 95 -13.77 -0.84 -2.91
CA SER A 95 -15.12 -0.25 -2.81
C SER A 95 -15.97 -0.84 -1.69
N ASN A 96 -15.63 -2.05 -1.22
CA ASN A 96 -16.38 -2.79 -0.21
C ASN A 96 -15.47 -3.31 0.94
N PRO A 97 -14.70 -2.44 1.61
CA PRO A 97 -13.73 -2.87 2.63
C PRO A 97 -14.40 -3.55 3.83
N GLN A 98 -15.64 -3.20 4.16
CA GLN A 98 -16.41 -3.79 5.25
C GLN A 98 -16.68 -5.30 5.05
N ASP A 99 -16.56 -5.80 3.82
CA ASP A 99 -16.78 -7.22 3.53
C ASP A 99 -15.60 -8.10 3.96
N TYR A 100 -14.40 -7.53 4.17
CA TYR A 100 -13.23 -8.27 4.64
C TYR A 100 -13.50 -9.00 5.97
N PRO A 101 -13.87 -8.31 7.06
CA PRO A 101 -14.18 -8.99 8.32
C PRO A 101 -15.40 -9.91 8.19
N LEU A 102 -16.40 -9.55 7.37
CA LEU A 102 -17.59 -10.39 7.14
C LEU A 102 -17.28 -11.70 6.43
N CYS A 103 -16.18 -11.75 5.68
CA CYS A 103 -15.66 -12.98 5.06
C CYS A 103 -14.71 -13.77 5.98
N GLY A 104 -14.47 -13.28 7.22
CA GLY A 104 -13.58 -13.89 8.19
C GLY A 104 -12.10 -13.75 7.86
N MET A 105 -11.73 -12.77 7.04
CA MET A 105 -10.34 -12.43 6.80
C MET A 105 -9.72 -11.80 8.04
N GLY A 106 -8.44 -12.06 8.29
CA GLY A 106 -7.74 -11.58 9.49
C GLY A 106 -6.87 -10.36 9.27
N ALA A 107 -6.54 -10.03 8.03
CA ALA A 107 -5.72 -8.87 7.72
C ALA A 107 -5.86 -8.41 6.26
N ALA A 108 -5.41 -7.18 6.01
CA ALA A 108 -5.32 -6.61 4.68
C ALA A 108 -4.13 -5.62 4.61
N ASN A 109 -3.53 -5.47 3.43
CA ASN A 109 -2.50 -4.48 3.17
C ASN A 109 -3.07 -3.29 2.40
N VAL A 110 -2.86 -2.11 2.96
CA VAL A 110 -3.11 -0.83 2.30
C VAL A 110 -1.81 -0.04 2.34
N GLY A 111 -1.39 0.54 1.25
CA GLY A 111 -0.14 1.29 1.20
C GLY A 111 -0.07 2.32 0.08
N PRO A 112 -0.16 1.95 -1.19
CA PRO A 112 -0.22 2.89 -2.31
C PRO A 112 -1.25 4.00 -2.14
N GLU A 113 -2.45 3.72 -1.64
CA GLU A 113 -3.50 4.72 -1.40
C GLU A 113 -3.03 5.84 -0.47
N PHE A 114 -2.40 5.50 0.65
CA PHE A 114 -1.87 6.51 1.58
C PHE A 114 -0.73 7.32 0.97
N THR A 115 0.11 6.68 0.15
CA THR A 115 1.14 7.40 -0.62
C THR A 115 0.53 8.37 -1.63
N MET A 116 -0.56 7.96 -2.28
CA MET A 116 -1.28 8.82 -3.23
C MET A 116 -1.93 9.99 -2.50
N SER A 117 -2.48 9.80 -1.30
CA SER A 117 -3.04 10.84 -0.45
C SER A 117 -1.98 11.85 -0.01
N GLU A 118 -0.78 11.39 0.37
CA GLU A 118 0.36 12.25 0.67
C GLU A 118 0.74 13.12 -0.54
N TYR A 119 0.87 12.50 -1.73
CA TYR A 119 1.13 13.24 -2.96
C TYR A 119 0.04 14.28 -3.25
N ASP A 120 -1.24 13.92 -3.12
CA ASP A 120 -2.35 14.82 -3.40
C ASP A 120 -2.39 15.99 -2.44
N GLY A 121 -2.04 15.78 -1.17
CA GLY A 121 -1.84 16.85 -0.19
C GLY A 121 -0.73 17.81 -0.59
N LEU A 122 0.43 17.29 -0.98
CA LEU A 122 1.55 18.10 -1.45
C LEU A 122 1.20 18.88 -2.73
N ALA A 123 0.49 18.26 -3.67
CA ALA A 123 0.06 18.90 -4.90
C ALA A 123 -0.98 20.01 -4.65
N GLU A 124 -1.86 19.86 -3.66
CA GLU A 124 -2.78 20.91 -3.23
C GLU A 124 -2.04 22.09 -2.61
N LEU A 125 -1.08 21.81 -1.75
CA LEU A 125 -0.23 22.83 -1.14
C LEU A 125 0.61 23.58 -2.19
N GLU A 126 1.14 22.89 -3.21
CA GLU A 126 1.86 23.52 -4.30
C GLU A 126 0.96 24.47 -5.12
N ARG A 127 -0.32 24.11 -5.34
CA ARG A 127 -1.26 25.06 -5.99
C ARG A 127 -1.47 26.32 -5.17
N THR A 128 -1.50 26.23 -3.86
CA THR A 128 -1.55 27.38 -2.96
C THR A 128 -0.25 28.18 -3.03
N GLU A 129 0.89 27.51 -3.02
CA GLU A 129 2.21 28.14 -3.18
C GLU A 129 2.33 28.92 -4.50
N GLN A 130 1.78 28.37 -5.60
CA GLN A 130 1.75 29.05 -6.89
C GLN A 130 0.96 30.37 -6.84
N LYS A 131 -0.16 30.41 -6.14
CA LYS A 131 -0.93 31.63 -5.93
C LYS A 131 -0.13 32.66 -5.12
N LEU A 132 0.53 32.23 -4.06
CA LEU A 132 1.37 33.10 -3.23
C LEU A 132 2.55 33.70 -4.02
N LEU A 133 3.13 32.92 -4.94
CA LEU A 133 4.17 33.44 -5.84
C LEU A 133 3.60 34.50 -6.78
N ALA A 134 2.43 34.24 -7.39
CA ALA A 134 1.77 35.19 -8.29
C ALA A 134 1.38 36.52 -7.57
N GLU A 135 1.06 36.44 -6.28
CA GLU A 135 0.77 37.57 -5.41
C GLU A 135 2.04 38.28 -4.88
N GLY A 136 3.23 37.82 -5.21
CA GLY A 136 4.50 38.36 -4.72
C GLY A 136 4.76 38.11 -3.23
N ARG A 137 4.04 37.22 -2.58
CA ARG A 137 4.15 36.91 -1.13
C ARG A 137 5.29 35.94 -0.81
N ILE A 138 5.77 35.22 -1.80
CA ILE A 138 6.96 34.38 -1.74
C ILE A 138 7.86 34.66 -2.95
N ALA A 139 9.17 34.44 -2.80
CA ALA A 139 10.13 34.75 -3.85
C ALA A 139 10.37 33.59 -4.82
N MET A 140 10.15 32.32 -4.37
CA MET A 140 10.46 31.11 -5.14
C MET A 140 9.62 29.97 -4.64
N ARG A 141 9.07 29.19 -5.59
CA ARG A 141 8.30 27.97 -5.26
C ARG A 141 9.18 26.72 -5.09
N SER A 142 8.62 25.71 -4.47
CA SER A 142 9.26 24.43 -4.19
C SER A 142 9.46 23.56 -5.41
N ARG A 143 8.52 23.61 -6.37
CA ARG A 143 8.40 22.67 -7.49
C ARG A 143 8.35 21.19 -7.04
N ILE A 144 7.59 20.91 -5.96
CA ILE A 144 7.57 19.59 -5.36
C ILE A 144 7.07 18.53 -6.34
N THR A 145 5.96 18.75 -7.05
CA THR A 145 5.39 17.76 -7.97
C THR A 145 6.33 17.47 -9.15
N GLU A 146 6.97 18.51 -9.72
CA GLU A 146 7.98 18.35 -10.79
C GLU A 146 9.19 17.53 -10.29
N THR A 147 9.62 17.77 -9.05
CA THR A 147 10.73 17.04 -8.43
C THR A 147 10.38 15.58 -8.21
N LEU A 148 9.19 15.29 -7.69
CA LEU A 148 8.72 13.92 -7.46
C LEU A 148 8.59 13.16 -8.79
N GLU A 149 8.01 13.76 -9.83
CA GLU A 149 7.89 13.13 -11.15
C GLU A 149 9.26 12.74 -11.70
N ARG A 150 10.23 13.65 -11.70
CA ARG A 150 11.59 13.38 -12.15
C ARG A 150 12.29 12.27 -11.35
N LEU A 151 12.14 12.27 -10.03
CA LEU A 151 12.73 11.24 -9.17
C LEU A 151 12.09 9.87 -9.39
N VAL A 152 10.77 9.80 -9.55
CA VAL A 152 10.08 8.55 -9.87
C VAL A 152 10.51 8.03 -11.24
N GLU A 153 10.59 8.89 -12.26
CA GLU A 153 11.09 8.51 -13.59
C GLU A 153 12.52 7.96 -13.50
N ALA A 154 13.42 8.69 -12.84
CA ALA A 154 14.82 8.33 -12.67
C ALA A 154 15.01 7.00 -11.91
N SER A 155 14.14 6.70 -10.95
CA SER A 155 14.18 5.45 -10.19
C SER A 155 14.00 4.20 -11.04
N GLY A 156 13.35 4.32 -12.18
CA GLY A 156 12.98 3.20 -13.06
C GLY A 156 12.00 2.20 -12.45
N ARG A 157 11.62 2.37 -11.18
CA ARG A 157 10.72 1.43 -10.47
C ARG A 157 9.29 1.43 -11.01
N TRP A 158 8.86 2.52 -11.62
CA TRP A 158 7.56 2.66 -12.26
C TRP A 158 7.30 1.60 -13.34
N LYS A 159 8.34 1.07 -13.97
CA LYS A 159 8.25 0.06 -15.05
C LYS A 159 7.54 -1.22 -14.62
N LYS A 160 7.63 -1.59 -13.35
CA LYS A 160 6.97 -2.80 -12.82
C LYS A 160 5.44 -2.68 -12.73
N TRP A 161 4.89 -1.48 -12.89
CA TRP A 161 3.45 -1.24 -12.87
C TRP A 161 2.88 -0.90 -14.25
N LEU A 162 3.70 -1.05 -15.30
CA LEU A 162 3.19 -0.93 -16.66
C LEU A 162 2.19 -2.04 -16.97
N LEU A 163 1.16 -1.67 -17.70
CA LEU A 163 0.24 -2.64 -18.27
C LEU A 163 0.94 -3.37 -19.43
N PRO A 164 0.50 -4.59 -19.80
CA PRO A 164 1.10 -5.32 -20.92
C PRO A 164 1.19 -4.51 -22.22
N ALA A 165 0.19 -3.68 -22.50
CA ALA A 165 0.16 -2.79 -23.66
C ALA A 165 1.16 -1.62 -23.59
N GLU A 166 1.71 -1.33 -22.40
CA GLU A 166 2.64 -0.24 -22.14
C GLU A 166 4.10 -0.73 -22.04
N GLU A 167 4.32 -2.05 -22.09
CA GLU A 167 5.65 -2.63 -21.95
C GLU A 167 6.63 -2.06 -22.99
N GLY A 168 7.81 -1.67 -22.51
CA GLY A 168 8.84 -1.05 -23.32
C GLY A 168 8.65 0.45 -23.60
N SER A 169 7.55 1.05 -23.19
CA SER A 169 7.32 2.48 -23.36
C SER A 169 8.27 3.32 -22.51
N ALA A 170 8.73 4.43 -23.09
CA ALA A 170 9.40 5.47 -22.31
C ALA A 170 8.37 6.20 -21.41
N PHE A 171 8.79 6.68 -20.25
CA PHE A 171 7.92 7.39 -19.31
C PHE A 171 7.18 8.56 -19.97
N GLY A 172 7.90 9.40 -20.70
CA GLY A 172 7.31 10.55 -21.40
C GLY A 172 6.35 10.22 -22.54
N ALA A 173 6.35 8.96 -23.03
CA ALA A 173 5.42 8.51 -24.07
C ALA A 173 4.03 8.09 -23.51
N LEU A 174 3.94 7.90 -22.20
CA LEU A 174 2.68 7.58 -21.54
C LEU A 174 1.76 8.79 -21.45
N SER A 175 0.45 8.57 -21.36
CA SER A 175 -0.51 9.66 -21.16
C SER A 175 -0.22 10.44 -19.86
N ALA A 176 -0.64 11.69 -19.79
CA ALA A 176 -0.46 12.52 -18.61
C ALA A 176 -1.12 11.90 -17.35
N GLU A 177 -2.31 11.35 -17.50
CA GLU A 177 -3.03 10.66 -16.42
C GLU A 177 -2.26 9.44 -15.94
N ARG A 178 -1.73 8.65 -16.89
CA ARG A 178 -0.96 7.46 -16.57
C ARG A 178 0.34 7.79 -15.85
N ARG A 179 1.08 8.80 -16.33
CA ARG A 179 2.27 9.30 -15.64
C ARG A 179 1.94 9.76 -14.22
N THR A 180 0.90 10.55 -14.04
CA THR A 180 0.46 11.01 -12.73
C THR A 180 0.18 9.85 -11.79
N TRP A 181 -0.53 8.81 -12.25
CA TRP A 181 -0.80 7.63 -11.45
C TRP A 181 0.50 6.89 -11.05
N LEU A 182 1.43 6.73 -12.00
CA LEU A 182 2.74 6.10 -11.74
C LEU A 182 3.58 6.91 -10.76
N VAL A 183 3.54 8.25 -10.84
CA VAL A 183 4.21 9.14 -9.88
C VAL A 183 3.63 8.96 -8.49
N LYS A 184 2.32 9.10 -8.34
CA LYS A 184 1.63 8.93 -7.07
C LYS A 184 1.97 7.58 -6.40
N THR A 185 1.87 6.49 -7.16
CA THR A 185 2.19 5.15 -6.67
C THR A 185 3.67 4.97 -6.36
N GLY A 186 4.55 5.59 -7.17
CA GLY A 186 6.00 5.48 -7.10
C GLY A 186 6.65 6.30 -5.98
N CYS A 187 5.98 7.34 -5.51
CA CYS A 187 6.53 8.27 -4.51
C CYS A 187 7.00 7.58 -3.23
N ARG A 188 6.36 6.48 -2.80
CA ARG A 188 6.76 5.71 -1.60
C ARG A 188 8.22 5.24 -1.61
N TYR A 189 8.85 5.18 -2.78
CA TYR A 189 10.24 4.74 -2.90
C TYR A 189 11.24 5.88 -2.98
N ILE A 190 10.76 7.12 -3.07
CA ILE A 190 11.62 8.30 -3.27
C ILE A 190 11.40 9.39 -2.22
N TRP A 191 10.52 9.20 -1.24
CA TRP A 191 10.26 10.18 -0.17
C TRP A 191 11.52 10.59 0.60
N GLN A 192 12.53 9.71 0.69
CA GLN A 192 13.78 9.96 1.40
C GLN A 192 14.90 10.49 0.50
N GLU A 193 14.63 10.69 -0.80
CA GLU A 193 15.61 11.29 -1.69
C GLU A 193 15.90 12.73 -1.26
N PRO A 194 17.18 13.14 -1.20
CA PRO A 194 17.55 14.47 -0.71
C PRO A 194 16.82 15.61 -1.42
N GLU A 195 16.62 15.48 -2.73
CA GLU A 195 15.92 16.49 -3.52
C GLU A 195 14.42 16.58 -3.17
N ALA A 196 13.77 15.45 -2.91
CA ALA A 196 12.36 15.42 -2.44
C ALA A 196 12.23 16.11 -1.08
N LEU A 197 13.15 15.78 -0.15
CA LEU A 197 13.17 16.39 1.18
C LEU A 197 13.38 17.93 1.10
N VAL A 198 14.32 18.39 0.29
CA VAL A 198 14.57 19.82 0.10
C VAL A 198 13.36 20.54 -0.53
N ALA A 199 12.73 19.93 -1.54
CA ALA A 199 11.55 20.52 -2.18
C ALA A 199 10.37 20.60 -1.20
N ARG A 200 10.11 19.52 -0.44
CA ARG A 200 9.07 19.48 0.59
C ARG A 200 9.32 20.52 1.70
N GLN A 201 10.54 20.61 2.19
CA GLN A 201 10.89 21.59 3.22
C GLN A 201 10.64 23.02 2.71
N ARG A 202 11.04 23.34 1.48
CA ARG A 202 10.79 24.65 0.88
C ARG A 202 9.29 24.95 0.77
N LEU A 203 8.49 23.98 0.31
CA LEU A 203 7.03 24.11 0.26
C LEU A 203 6.48 24.48 1.63
N TYR A 204 6.85 23.73 2.64
CA TYR A 204 6.40 23.91 4.01
C TYR A 204 6.82 25.26 4.58
N ASP A 205 8.07 25.65 4.38
CA ASP A 205 8.56 26.96 4.85
C ASP A 205 7.83 28.14 4.19
N ASN A 206 7.52 28.03 2.89
CA ASN A 206 6.76 29.07 2.18
C ASN A 206 5.34 29.22 2.75
N LEU A 207 4.67 28.11 3.06
CA LEU A 207 3.29 28.12 3.57
C LEU A 207 3.22 28.54 5.04
N ARG A 208 4.18 28.13 5.86
CA ARG A 208 4.26 28.57 7.27
C ARG A 208 4.46 30.07 7.40
N ARG A 209 5.17 30.72 6.48
CA ARG A 209 5.34 32.19 6.46
C ARG A 209 4.01 32.94 6.30
N VAL A 210 2.98 32.32 5.76
CA VAL A 210 1.66 32.90 5.60
C VAL A 210 0.64 32.36 6.61
N GLY A 211 1.11 31.64 7.64
CA GLY A 211 0.29 31.17 8.75
C GLY A 211 -0.45 29.85 8.48
N MET A 212 -0.06 29.08 7.45
CA MET A 212 -0.62 27.75 7.21
C MET A 212 0.20 26.67 7.94
N ASP A 213 -0.47 25.62 8.36
CA ASP A 213 0.17 24.37 8.77
C ASP A 213 0.10 23.36 7.62
N PRO A 214 1.17 23.19 6.84
CA PRO A 214 1.17 22.28 5.71
C PRO A 214 1.18 20.80 6.14
N GLU A 215 1.69 20.48 7.32
CA GLU A 215 1.69 19.11 7.84
C GLU A 215 0.27 18.66 8.18
N GLU A 216 -0.52 19.52 8.83
CA GLU A 216 -1.93 19.23 9.12
C GLU A 216 -2.73 18.90 7.85
N VAL A 217 -2.50 19.64 6.75
CA VAL A 217 -3.18 19.40 5.47
C VAL A 217 -2.81 18.04 4.89
N VAL A 218 -1.53 17.68 4.89
CA VAL A 218 -1.07 16.40 4.32
C VAL A 218 -1.50 15.23 5.21
N LEU A 219 -1.29 15.32 6.52
CA LEU A 219 -1.66 14.27 7.47
C LEU A 219 -3.16 14.06 7.52
N GLY A 220 -3.95 15.13 7.55
CA GLY A 220 -5.42 15.03 7.57
C GLY A 220 -5.99 14.29 6.35
N ARG A 221 -5.35 14.40 5.18
CA ARG A 221 -5.74 13.58 4.01
C ARG A 221 -5.44 12.10 4.21
N ILE A 222 -4.26 11.78 4.72
CA ILE A 222 -3.86 10.39 4.99
C ILE A 222 -4.79 9.78 6.06
N GLU A 223 -5.04 10.52 7.14
CA GLU A 223 -5.94 10.11 8.22
C GLU A 223 -7.36 9.85 7.70
N HIS A 224 -7.89 10.72 6.85
CA HIS A 224 -9.21 10.52 6.24
C HIS A 224 -9.30 9.19 5.46
N ASP A 225 -8.27 8.83 4.69
CA ASP A 225 -8.25 7.57 3.96
C ASP A 225 -8.00 6.37 4.89
N MET A 226 -7.24 6.55 5.97
CA MET A 226 -7.05 5.51 7.00
C MET A 226 -8.34 5.22 7.75
N ASP A 227 -9.13 6.24 8.10
CA ASP A 227 -10.40 6.10 8.81
C ASP A 227 -11.37 5.18 8.09
N LYS A 228 -11.41 5.21 6.77
CA LYS A 228 -12.20 4.27 5.96
C LYS A 228 -11.93 2.82 6.36
N TYR A 229 -10.65 2.46 6.53
CA TYR A 229 -10.25 1.12 6.90
C TYR A 229 -10.43 0.84 8.38
N PHE A 230 -10.18 1.81 9.26
CA PHE A 230 -10.40 1.64 10.70
C PHE A 230 -11.86 1.32 11.01
N TYR A 231 -12.79 2.03 10.37
CA TYR A 231 -14.21 1.74 10.53
C TYR A 231 -14.62 0.42 9.86
N ALA A 232 -14.20 0.19 8.62
CA ALA A 232 -14.57 -1.00 7.86
C ALA A 232 -14.06 -2.30 8.50
N PHE A 233 -12.89 -2.27 9.12
CA PHE A 233 -12.25 -3.44 9.75
C PHE A 233 -12.54 -3.55 11.24
N ASN A 234 -13.43 -2.72 11.79
CA ASN A 234 -13.78 -2.69 13.21
C ASN A 234 -12.57 -2.49 14.14
N LEU A 235 -11.63 -1.62 13.75
CA LEU A 235 -10.41 -1.37 14.51
C LEU A 235 -10.55 -0.21 15.51
N VAL A 236 -11.64 0.57 15.42
CA VAL A 236 -11.90 1.69 16.32
C VAL A 236 -12.13 1.14 17.74
N ASP A 237 -11.38 1.69 18.70
CA ASP A 237 -11.40 1.28 20.11
C ASP A 237 -11.10 -0.20 20.39
N LEU A 238 -10.53 -0.93 19.42
CA LEU A 238 -10.25 -2.36 19.56
C LEU A 238 -9.38 -2.66 20.78
N ASN A 239 -8.39 -1.82 21.11
CA ASN A 239 -7.53 -1.99 22.29
C ASN A 239 -8.30 -1.90 23.63
N ASN A 240 -9.48 -1.29 23.65
CA ASN A 240 -10.33 -1.21 24.83
C ASN A 240 -11.26 -2.43 24.97
N LEU A 241 -11.33 -3.26 23.91
CA LEU A 241 -12.17 -4.47 23.86
C LEU A 241 -11.37 -5.75 24.08
N LEU A 242 -10.02 -5.71 23.98
CA LEU A 242 -9.09 -6.81 24.21
C LEU A 242 -8.52 -6.79 25.62
#